data_54099da23ea9263c3a59feb1ef01d32e
#
_entry.id   54099da23ea9263c3a59feb1ef01d32e
#
_cell.length_a   1.000
_cell.length_b   1.000
_cell.length_c   1.000
_cell.angle_alpha   90.00
_cell.angle_beta   90.00
_cell.angle_gamma   90.00
#
_symmetry.space_group_name_H-M   'P 1'
#
loop_
_entity.id
_entity.type
_entity.pdbx_description
1 polymer ?
#
loop_
_entity_poly.entity_id
_entity_poly.type
_entity_poly.pdbx_seq_one_letter_code
_entity_poly.pdbx_strand_id
1 'polypeptide(L)'
;MSYSVTGKNSFPVIAIKNCFILPGIPKLLCQTFEALKKSHLATNYAQHKTVVHECFIASDELEITDQLNALVSKYEDSVTFGSYPQWTHNYYKTKLTIESPQKSIVDQVVKEIQETMETMDYDTQPTIHAMQKISKLLELSQVI
;
A
#
# COMPACT_ATOMS: atom_id res chain seq x y z
N MET A 1 5.22 -25.92 19.45
CA MET A 1 4.04 -25.85 20.35
C MET A 1 3.02 -24.94 19.70
N SER A 2 1.83 -25.46 19.45
CA SER A 2 0.67 -24.68 18.99
C SER A 2 -0.21 -24.37 20.19
N TYR A 3 -0.63 -23.10 20.35
CA TYR A 3 -1.59 -22.73 21.39
C TYR A 3 -2.71 -21.89 20.79
N SER A 4 -3.90 -22.02 21.39
CA SER A 4 -5.07 -21.25 20.99
C SER A 4 -4.99 -19.85 21.61
N VAL A 5 -5.05 -18.84 20.78
CA VAL A 5 -4.90 -17.43 21.17
C VAL A 5 -6.24 -16.76 21.47
N THR A 6 -7.34 -17.47 21.32
CA THR A 6 -8.70 -16.90 21.36
C THR A 6 -9.53 -17.38 22.53
N GLY A 7 -10.37 -16.49 23.10
CA GLY A 7 -11.25 -16.80 24.24
C GLY A 7 -12.31 -17.86 23.96
N LYS A 8 -13.04 -18.25 24.99
CA LYS A 8 -13.96 -19.43 25.08
C LYS A 8 -14.97 -19.64 23.92
N ASN A 9 -15.23 -18.65 23.06
CA ASN A 9 -16.22 -18.72 21.98
C ASN A 9 -15.70 -18.25 20.61
N SER A 10 -14.38 -18.25 20.40
CA SER A 10 -13.79 -17.82 19.12
C SER A 10 -13.11 -18.98 18.41
N PHE A 11 -13.00 -18.86 17.08
CA PHE A 11 -12.31 -19.83 16.26
C PHE A 11 -10.83 -19.95 16.70
N PRO A 12 -10.29 -21.16 16.87
CA PRO A 12 -8.92 -21.34 17.36
C PRO A 12 -7.91 -20.86 16.30
N VAL A 13 -6.91 -20.10 16.77
CA VAL A 13 -5.76 -19.69 15.95
C VAL A 13 -4.59 -20.59 16.28
N ILE A 14 -4.01 -21.16 15.25
CA ILE A 14 -2.76 -21.92 15.37
C ILE A 14 -1.59 -20.94 15.25
N ALA A 15 -0.74 -20.90 16.27
CA ALA A 15 0.48 -20.10 16.26
C ALA A 15 1.73 -21.00 16.33
N ILE A 16 2.66 -20.78 15.44
CA ILE A 16 3.97 -21.45 15.41
C ILE A 16 5.04 -20.38 15.42
N LYS A 17 5.72 -20.21 16.53
CA LYS A 17 6.67 -19.10 16.76
C LYS A 17 5.94 -17.74 16.57
N ASN A 18 6.39 -16.93 15.61
CA ASN A 18 5.79 -15.64 15.23
C ASN A 18 4.82 -15.73 14.05
N CYS A 19 4.44 -16.92 13.62
CA CYS A 19 3.55 -17.15 12.49
C CYS A 19 2.16 -17.55 13.00
N PHE A 20 1.12 -16.84 12.57
CA PHE A 20 -0.28 -17.10 12.92
C PHE A 20 -1.03 -17.58 11.69
N ILE A 21 -1.72 -18.73 11.81
CA ILE A 21 -2.53 -19.29 10.73
C ILE A 21 -3.97 -18.88 10.95
N LEU A 22 -4.50 -18.07 10.03
CA LEU A 22 -5.87 -17.57 10.07
C LEU A 22 -6.80 -18.40 9.17
N PRO A 23 -8.12 -18.49 9.48
CA PRO A 23 -9.06 -19.19 8.63
C PRO A 23 -9.28 -18.47 7.30
N GLY A 24 -9.47 -19.24 6.21
CA GLY A 24 -9.73 -18.70 4.87
C GLY A 24 -11.14 -18.11 4.66
N ILE A 25 -12.07 -18.27 5.64
CA ILE A 25 -13.43 -17.73 5.56
C ILE A 25 -13.41 -16.27 5.99
N PRO A 26 -13.78 -15.28 5.12
CA PRO A 26 -13.60 -13.85 5.39
C PRO A 26 -14.15 -13.37 6.73
N LYS A 27 -15.36 -13.79 7.09
CA LYS A 27 -15.99 -13.42 8.37
C LYS A 27 -15.21 -13.93 9.57
N LEU A 28 -14.75 -15.18 9.54
CA LEU A 28 -13.95 -15.77 10.60
C LEU A 28 -12.55 -15.16 10.65
N LEU A 29 -11.94 -14.90 9.50
CA LEU A 29 -10.64 -14.22 9.40
C LEU A 29 -10.70 -12.86 10.11
N CYS A 30 -11.67 -12.01 9.79
CA CYS A 30 -11.81 -10.69 10.41
C CYS A 30 -12.01 -10.79 11.92
N GLN A 31 -12.90 -11.68 12.38
CA GLN A 31 -13.15 -11.88 13.81
C GLN A 31 -11.91 -12.36 14.56
N THR A 32 -11.20 -13.32 13.96
CA THR A 32 -9.99 -13.92 14.53
C THR A 32 -8.84 -12.92 14.57
N PHE A 33 -8.67 -12.14 13.49
CA PHE A 33 -7.64 -11.09 13.40
C PHE A 33 -7.88 -9.99 14.44
N GLU A 34 -9.11 -9.53 14.62
CA GLU A 34 -9.44 -8.53 15.65
C GLU A 34 -9.19 -9.04 17.08
N ALA A 35 -9.46 -10.31 17.34
CA ALA A 35 -9.12 -10.93 18.62
C ALA A 35 -7.60 -11.01 18.84
N LEU A 36 -6.85 -11.44 17.82
CA LEU A 36 -5.39 -11.51 17.83
C LEU A 36 -4.77 -10.12 18.03
N LYS A 37 -5.26 -9.12 17.31
CA LYS A 37 -4.84 -7.73 17.43
C LYS A 37 -4.95 -7.22 18.86
N LYS A 38 -6.08 -7.47 19.53
CA LYS A 38 -6.30 -7.05 20.91
C LYS A 38 -5.43 -7.78 21.92
N SER A 39 -5.16 -9.06 21.71
CA SER A 39 -4.48 -9.90 22.70
C SER A 39 -2.96 -9.95 22.55
N HIS A 40 -2.45 -9.88 21.32
CA HIS A 40 -1.02 -10.11 21.01
C HIS A 40 -0.33 -8.95 20.30
N LEU A 41 -1.06 -8.19 19.48
CA LEU A 41 -0.45 -7.14 18.68
C LEU A 41 -0.57 -5.75 19.32
N ALA A 42 -1.56 -5.54 20.21
CA ALA A 42 -1.85 -4.24 20.80
C ALA A 42 -0.67 -3.64 21.58
N THR A 43 0.11 -4.48 22.27
CA THR A 43 1.22 -4.04 23.11
C THR A 43 2.39 -3.44 22.30
N ASN A 44 2.59 -3.90 21.07
CA ASN A 44 3.71 -3.51 20.22
C ASN A 44 3.29 -2.60 19.05
N TYR A 45 2.00 -2.52 18.76
CA TYR A 45 1.48 -1.80 17.58
C TYR A 45 1.83 -0.31 17.57
N ALA A 46 1.75 0.35 18.73
CA ALA A 46 2.06 1.78 18.83
C ALA A 46 3.55 2.09 18.59
N GLN A 47 4.45 1.14 18.93
CA GLN A 47 5.90 1.28 18.78
C GLN A 47 6.39 1.01 17.35
N HIS A 48 5.60 0.28 16.55
CA HIS A 48 5.95 -0.13 15.17
C HIS A 48 5.05 0.53 14.12
N LYS A 49 4.37 1.62 14.48
CA LYS A 49 3.55 2.36 13.52
C LYS A 49 4.45 3.07 12.52
N THR A 50 4.40 2.63 11.27
CA THR A 50 5.01 3.31 10.12
C THR A 50 4.04 4.28 9.46
N VAL A 51 4.58 5.34 8.91
CA VAL A 51 3.87 6.22 7.97
C VAL A 51 4.18 5.71 6.58
N VAL A 52 3.15 5.47 5.79
CA VAL A 52 3.26 5.02 4.41
C VAL A 52 2.76 6.14 3.50
N HIS A 53 3.51 6.44 2.45
CA HIS A 53 3.08 7.33 1.38
C HIS A 53 3.21 6.62 0.04
N GLU A 54 2.24 6.85 -0.86
CA GLU A 54 2.25 6.29 -2.22
C GLU A 54 2.50 7.42 -3.22
N CYS A 55 3.47 7.23 -4.10
CA CYS A 55 3.74 8.09 -5.24
C CYS A 55 3.43 7.33 -6.53
N PHE A 56 2.80 8.01 -7.48
CA PHE A 56 2.45 7.48 -8.79
C PHE A 56 3.34 8.13 -9.84
N ILE A 57 4.12 7.34 -10.57
CA ILE A 57 5.15 7.79 -11.51
C ILE A 57 4.68 7.47 -12.93
N ALA A 58 4.82 8.46 -13.83
CA ALA A 58 4.45 8.32 -15.24
C ALA A 58 5.39 7.38 -16.00
N SER A 59 6.65 7.28 -15.59
CA SER A 59 7.69 6.48 -16.23
C SER A 59 7.68 5.03 -15.78
N ASP A 60 8.22 4.17 -16.65
CA ASP A 60 8.44 2.75 -16.33
C ASP A 60 9.53 2.59 -15.25
N GLU A 61 9.47 1.51 -14.48
CA GLU A 61 10.41 1.22 -13.40
C GLU A 61 11.87 1.22 -13.87
N LEU A 62 12.14 0.73 -15.08
CA LEU A 62 13.48 0.71 -15.64
C LEU A 62 14.04 2.13 -15.90
N GLU A 63 13.18 3.07 -16.28
CA GLU A 63 13.58 4.45 -16.55
C GLU A 63 13.96 5.22 -15.27
N ILE A 64 13.36 4.85 -14.13
CA ILE A 64 13.61 5.50 -12.84
C ILE A 64 14.61 4.74 -11.95
N THR A 65 15.14 3.61 -12.41
CA THR A 65 15.99 2.72 -11.61
C THR A 65 17.17 3.44 -10.97
N ASP A 66 17.88 4.29 -11.71
CA ASP A 66 19.06 4.99 -11.22
C ASP A 66 18.69 6.00 -10.11
N GLN A 67 17.62 6.78 -10.31
CA GLN A 67 17.11 7.73 -9.32
C GLN A 67 16.61 6.99 -8.07
N LEU A 68 15.89 5.87 -8.27
CA LEU A 68 15.39 5.05 -7.16
C LEU A 68 16.54 4.45 -6.35
N ASN A 69 17.56 3.91 -7.00
CA ASN A 69 18.74 3.36 -6.33
C ASN A 69 19.50 4.43 -5.54
N ALA A 70 19.61 5.66 -6.07
CA ALA A 70 20.21 6.78 -5.36
C ALA A 70 19.43 7.14 -4.08
N LEU A 71 18.09 7.16 -4.15
CA LEU A 71 17.23 7.39 -2.99
C LEU A 71 17.34 6.25 -1.96
N VAL A 72 17.30 4.99 -2.42
CA VAL A 72 17.47 3.81 -1.55
C VAL A 72 18.79 3.89 -0.80
N SER A 73 19.90 4.16 -1.50
CA SER A 73 21.22 4.28 -0.88
C SER A 73 21.31 5.45 0.11
N LYS A 74 20.66 6.57 -0.19
CA LYS A 74 20.65 7.76 0.67
C LYS A 74 19.87 7.55 1.98
N TYR A 75 18.81 6.77 1.95
CA TYR A 75 17.88 6.58 3.06
C TYR A 75 17.84 5.14 3.60
N GLU A 76 18.88 4.33 3.33
CA GLU A 76 18.95 2.87 3.58
C GLU A 76 18.47 2.46 4.98
N ASP A 77 18.87 3.19 6.03
CA ASP A 77 18.53 2.87 7.43
C ASP A 77 17.20 3.49 7.91
N SER A 78 16.60 4.38 7.14
CA SER A 78 15.50 5.24 7.60
C SER A 78 14.18 5.01 6.87
N VAL A 79 14.24 4.49 5.65
CA VAL A 79 13.09 4.35 4.75
C VAL A 79 13.11 3.00 4.04
N THR A 80 11.95 2.37 4.02
CA THR A 80 11.71 1.21 3.15
C THR A 80 10.99 1.67 1.90
N PHE A 81 11.54 1.32 0.73
CA PHE A 81 10.95 1.59 -0.57
C PHE A 81 10.33 0.31 -1.14
N GLY A 82 9.14 0.44 -1.73
CA GLY A 82 8.53 -0.59 -2.55
C GLY A 82 8.24 -0.05 -3.94
N SER A 83 8.60 -0.80 -4.99
CA SER A 83 8.30 -0.46 -6.37
C SER A 83 7.34 -1.48 -6.96
N TYR A 84 6.29 -1.00 -7.62
CA TYR A 84 5.22 -1.83 -8.18
C TYR A 84 4.90 -1.37 -9.60
N PRO A 85 5.49 -2.02 -10.63
CA PRO A 85 5.19 -1.71 -12.03
C PRO A 85 3.74 -2.05 -12.39
N GLN A 86 3.10 -1.19 -13.19
CA GLN A 86 1.70 -1.28 -13.60
C GLN A 86 1.57 -1.30 -15.11
N TRP A 87 1.62 -2.47 -15.70
CA TRP A 87 1.62 -2.67 -17.16
C TRP A 87 0.33 -2.28 -17.86
N THR A 88 -0.79 -2.30 -17.17
CA THR A 88 -2.14 -2.10 -17.74
C THR A 88 -2.79 -0.79 -17.32
N HIS A 89 -2.11 0.02 -16.48
CA HIS A 89 -2.69 1.26 -15.99
C HIS A 89 -2.46 2.40 -16.99
N ASN A 90 -3.53 3.19 -17.27
CA ASN A 90 -3.49 4.22 -18.33
C ASN A 90 -2.86 5.56 -17.87
N TYR A 91 -2.70 5.77 -16.56
CA TYR A 91 -2.30 7.07 -15.99
C TYR A 91 -0.90 7.05 -15.39
N TYR A 92 -0.48 5.96 -14.78
CA TYR A 92 0.86 5.81 -14.22
C TYR A 92 1.39 4.43 -14.58
N LYS A 93 2.71 4.30 -14.63
CA LYS A 93 3.39 3.04 -14.96
C LYS A 93 4.08 2.39 -13.77
N THR A 94 4.44 3.21 -12.78
CA THR A 94 5.07 2.69 -11.56
C THR A 94 4.43 3.33 -10.34
N LYS A 95 4.04 2.50 -9.36
CA LYS A 95 3.66 2.95 -8.03
C LYS A 95 4.83 2.72 -7.07
N LEU A 96 5.27 3.77 -6.38
CA LEU A 96 6.26 3.70 -5.31
C LEU A 96 5.57 3.80 -3.96
N THR A 97 5.97 2.97 -3.01
CA THR A 97 5.61 3.13 -1.59
C THR A 97 6.84 3.55 -0.80
N ILE A 98 6.66 4.52 0.08
CA ILE A 98 7.69 5.07 0.96
C ILE A 98 7.21 4.84 2.39
N GLU A 99 7.96 4.06 3.17
CA GLU A 99 7.58 3.69 4.52
C GLU A 99 8.68 4.08 5.53
N SER A 100 8.29 4.81 6.58
CA SER A 100 9.19 5.16 7.68
C SER A 100 8.40 5.35 8.97
N PRO A 101 8.99 5.09 10.16
CA PRO A 101 8.40 5.49 11.44
C PRO A 101 8.29 7.01 11.59
N GLN A 102 9.11 7.78 10.87
CA GLN A 102 9.22 9.24 10.99
C GLN A 102 8.56 9.94 9.80
N LYS A 103 7.44 10.61 10.06
CA LYS A 103 6.70 11.36 9.03
C LYS A 103 7.55 12.41 8.31
N SER A 104 8.41 13.11 9.04
CA SER A 104 9.28 14.16 8.45
C SER A 104 10.23 13.61 7.39
N ILE A 105 10.72 12.38 7.57
CA ILE A 105 11.59 11.72 6.57
C ILE A 105 10.76 11.32 5.34
N VAL A 106 9.55 10.79 5.55
CA VAL A 106 8.64 10.48 4.43
C VAL A 106 8.35 11.73 3.61
N ASP A 107 7.97 12.83 4.26
CA ASP A 107 7.66 14.11 3.60
C ASP A 107 8.87 14.64 2.79
N GLN A 108 10.09 14.50 3.33
CA GLN A 108 11.33 14.89 2.63
C GLN A 108 11.59 14.01 1.40
N VAL A 109 11.46 12.70 1.51
CA VAL A 109 11.66 11.76 0.39
C VAL A 109 10.63 11.99 -0.70
N VAL A 110 9.36 12.19 -0.33
CA VAL A 110 8.29 12.50 -1.28
C VAL A 110 8.61 13.76 -2.07
N LYS A 111 9.10 14.80 -1.41
CA LYS A 111 9.52 16.03 -2.09
C LYS A 111 10.67 15.78 -3.08
N GLU A 112 11.69 15.02 -2.70
CA GLU A 112 12.79 14.64 -3.61
C GLU A 112 12.30 13.83 -4.82
N ILE A 113 11.36 12.91 -4.61
CA ILE A 113 10.73 12.16 -5.71
C ILE A 113 10.01 13.12 -6.67
N GLN A 114 9.23 14.06 -6.15
CA GLN A 114 8.51 15.05 -6.96
C GLN A 114 9.46 15.98 -7.74
N GLU A 115 10.65 16.26 -7.22
CA GLU A 115 11.67 17.09 -7.89
C GLU A 115 12.48 16.34 -8.94
N THR A 116 12.61 15.01 -8.82
CA THR A 116 13.48 14.18 -9.67
C THR A 116 12.74 13.28 -10.65
N MET A 117 11.48 12.96 -10.38
CA MET A 117 10.65 12.05 -11.17
C MET A 117 9.32 12.72 -11.54
N GLU A 118 8.79 12.38 -12.71
CA GLU A 118 7.47 12.86 -13.14
C GLU A 118 6.38 12.15 -12.33
N THR A 119 5.89 12.79 -11.28
CA THR A 119 4.81 12.29 -10.43
C THR A 119 3.45 12.68 -10.98
N MET A 120 2.49 11.74 -10.84
CA MET A 120 1.10 11.93 -11.21
C MET A 120 0.25 12.09 -9.94
N ASP A 121 -0.62 13.09 -9.92
CA ASP A 121 -1.59 13.25 -8.83
C ASP A 121 -2.66 12.16 -8.91
N TYR A 122 -2.86 11.40 -7.83
CA TYR A 122 -3.90 10.36 -7.79
C TYR A 122 -5.30 10.94 -7.96
N ASP A 123 -5.54 12.15 -7.47
CA ASP A 123 -6.82 12.87 -7.57
C ASP A 123 -7.14 13.34 -9.01
N THR A 124 -6.15 13.38 -9.90
CA THR A 124 -6.38 13.69 -11.32
C THR A 124 -6.82 12.47 -12.14
N GLN A 125 -6.86 11.28 -11.56
CA GLN A 125 -7.48 10.14 -12.23
C GLN A 125 -8.96 10.45 -12.45
N PRO A 126 -9.47 10.34 -13.69
CA PRO A 126 -10.91 10.44 -13.91
C PRO A 126 -11.56 9.35 -13.06
N THR A 127 -12.29 9.76 -12.06
CA THR A 127 -13.07 8.83 -11.23
C THR A 127 -13.85 7.92 -12.17
N ILE A 128 -14.03 6.64 -11.79
CA ILE A 128 -14.87 5.68 -12.55
C ILE A 128 -16.19 6.32 -12.96
N HIS A 129 -16.70 7.26 -12.15
CA HIS A 129 -17.90 8.05 -12.41
C HIS A 129 -17.75 9.03 -13.61
N ALA A 130 -16.59 9.66 -13.78
CA ALA A 130 -16.32 10.53 -14.95
C ALA A 130 -16.14 9.70 -16.22
N MET A 131 -15.49 8.53 -16.14
CA MET A 131 -15.37 7.60 -17.27
C MET A 131 -16.72 7.03 -17.70
N GLN A 132 -17.60 6.67 -16.76
CA GLN A 132 -18.95 6.23 -17.04
C GLN A 132 -19.80 7.37 -17.68
N LYS A 133 -19.59 8.61 -17.27
CA LYS A 133 -20.26 9.78 -17.85
C LYS A 133 -19.80 10.05 -19.27
N ILE A 134 -18.49 9.91 -19.53
CA ILE A 134 -17.91 10.05 -20.88
C ILE A 134 -18.39 8.90 -21.79
N SER A 135 -18.37 7.65 -21.32
CA SER A 135 -18.89 6.50 -22.06
C SER A 135 -20.36 6.70 -22.46
N LYS A 136 -21.18 7.16 -21.52
CA LYS A 136 -22.60 7.43 -21.76
C LYS A 136 -22.85 8.59 -22.76
N LEU A 137 -21.98 9.61 -22.75
CA LEU A 137 -22.03 10.69 -23.74
C LEU A 137 -21.60 10.23 -25.12
N LEU A 138 -20.60 9.33 -25.21
CA LEU A 138 -20.17 8.74 -26.48
C LEU A 138 -21.24 7.81 -27.08
N GLU A 139 -21.93 7.02 -26.26
CA GLU A 139 -23.07 6.19 -26.70
C GLU A 139 -24.22 7.06 -27.26
N LEU A 140 -24.51 8.20 -26.62
CA LEU A 140 -25.54 9.14 -27.08
C LEU A 140 -25.16 9.86 -28.38
N SER A 141 -23.86 10.02 -28.67
CA SER A 141 -23.36 10.66 -29.89
C SER A 141 -23.36 9.71 -31.12
N GLN A 142 -23.55 8.42 -30.93
CA GLN A 142 -23.64 7.43 -32.02
C GLN A 142 -25.09 7.17 -32.49
N VAL A 143 -26.08 7.87 -31.92
CA VAL A 143 -27.51 7.71 -32.23
C VAL A 143 -28.05 8.87 -33.10
N ILE A 144 -27.17 9.68 -33.70
CA ILE A 144 -27.58 10.75 -34.63
C ILE A 144 -27.13 10.44 -36.04
#